data_4777f7ad001507f760ed399b2dc5a74c
#
_entry.id   4777f7ad001507f760ed399b2dc5a74c
#
_cell.length_a   1.000
_cell.length_b   1.000
_cell.length_c   1.000
_cell.angle_alpha   90.00
_cell.angle_beta   90.00
_cell.angle_gamma   90.00
#
_symmetry.space_group_name_H-M   'P 1'
#
loop_
_entity.id
_entity.type
_entity.pdbx_description
1 polymer ?
#
loop_
_entity_poly.entity_id
_entity_poly.type
_entity_poly.pdbx_seq_one_letter_code
_entity_poly.pdbx_strand_id
1 'polypeptide(L)'
;EVVRGKYLEKTIKCPNCHYTIIRPEEKKTDVNISIRMIADCVQDKADVLILVSGDSDLVPPIEFIQNNYSDKKIRVYFPPSISSSNLTSNMKFHKGKVVYLQNNFKKFELSTMPDVVSNENKVYTIPEKWKIVE
;
A
#
# COMPACT_ATOMS: atom_id res chain seq x y z
N GLU A 1 -10.61 -10.37 1.79
CA GLU A 1 -11.31 -9.30 2.52
C GLU A 1 -10.82 -7.94 2.03
N VAL A 2 -11.74 -7.01 1.77
CA VAL A 2 -11.42 -5.63 1.38
C VAL A 2 -11.80 -4.70 2.53
N VAL A 3 -10.80 -4.02 3.10
CA VAL A 3 -10.99 -3.01 4.14
C VAL A 3 -10.84 -1.64 3.51
N ARG A 4 -11.88 -0.81 3.59
CA ARG A 4 -11.91 0.51 2.96
C ARG A 4 -11.43 1.59 3.92
N GLY A 5 -10.57 2.49 3.43
CA GLY A 5 -10.31 3.79 4.04
C GLY A 5 -11.53 4.73 3.93
N LYS A 6 -11.36 5.94 4.37
CA LYS A 6 -12.39 6.99 4.29
C LYS A 6 -11.76 8.26 3.75
N TYR A 7 -12.43 8.88 2.77
CA TYR A 7 -12.07 10.23 2.32
C TYR A 7 -12.92 11.27 3.06
N LEU A 8 -12.25 12.30 3.55
CA LEU A 8 -12.87 13.48 4.15
C LEU A 8 -12.39 14.72 3.42
N GLU A 9 -13.30 15.64 3.13
CA GLU A 9 -12.92 16.94 2.60
C GLU A 9 -12.27 17.77 3.69
N LYS A 10 -11.08 18.26 3.41
CA LYS A 10 -10.33 19.18 4.27
C LYS A 10 -10.24 20.53 3.62
N THR A 11 -10.69 21.51 4.33
CA THR A 11 -10.57 22.91 3.92
C THR A 11 -9.23 23.47 4.40
N ILE A 12 -8.37 23.86 3.47
CA ILE A 12 -7.07 24.45 3.74
C ILE A 12 -7.14 25.92 3.32
N LYS A 13 -6.89 26.83 4.28
CA LYS A 13 -6.84 28.28 4.03
C LYS A 13 -5.40 28.74 4.06
N CYS A 14 -4.99 29.45 3.01
CA CYS A 14 -3.67 30.06 2.95
C CYS A 14 -3.57 31.19 4.02
N PRO A 15 -2.55 31.17 4.88
CA PRO A 15 -2.39 32.20 5.93
C PRO A 15 -2.10 33.59 5.36
N ASN A 16 -1.53 33.69 4.17
CA ASN A 16 -1.12 34.98 3.58
C ASN A 16 -2.22 35.60 2.70
N CYS A 17 -2.77 34.83 1.75
CA CYS A 17 -3.74 35.37 0.78
C CYS A 17 -5.19 34.97 1.09
N HIS A 18 -5.41 34.18 2.14
CA HIS A 18 -6.71 33.67 2.57
C HIS A 18 -7.45 32.82 1.53
N TYR A 19 -6.79 32.46 0.41
CA TYR A 19 -7.34 31.57 -0.57
C TYR A 19 -7.67 30.22 0.08
N THR A 20 -8.82 29.66 -0.26
CA THR A 20 -9.33 28.43 0.32
C THR A 20 -9.35 27.33 -0.73
N ILE A 21 -8.75 26.19 -0.39
CA ILE A 21 -8.73 24.98 -1.21
C ILE A 21 -9.48 23.89 -0.43
N ILE A 22 -10.40 23.21 -1.09
CA ILE A 22 -11.00 21.99 -0.57
C ILE A 22 -10.23 20.82 -1.19
N ARG A 23 -9.63 19.99 -0.33
CA ARG A 23 -8.85 18.84 -0.75
C ARG A 23 -9.36 17.58 -0.06
N PRO A 24 -9.62 16.49 -0.80
CA PRO A 24 -9.89 15.21 -0.18
C PRO A 24 -8.64 14.71 0.55
N GLU A 25 -8.81 14.31 1.79
CA GLU A 25 -7.78 13.69 2.62
C GLU A 25 -8.22 12.26 2.95
N GLU A 26 -7.36 11.32 2.65
CA GLU A 26 -7.59 9.92 3.00
C GLU A 26 -7.36 9.71 4.50
N LYS A 27 -8.16 8.87 5.11
CA LYS A 27 -8.12 8.55 6.54
C LYS A 27 -8.31 7.06 6.77
N LYS A 28 -7.70 6.56 7.82
CA LYS A 28 -7.83 5.20 8.37
C LYS A 28 -7.06 4.10 7.62
N THR A 29 -6.58 4.29 6.40
CA THR A 29 -5.97 3.22 5.62
C THR A 29 -4.73 2.68 6.33
N ASP A 30 -3.79 3.54 6.74
CA ASP A 30 -2.54 3.11 7.40
C ASP A 30 -2.81 2.43 8.74
N VAL A 31 -3.77 2.96 9.50
CA VAL A 31 -4.22 2.35 10.75
C VAL A 31 -4.85 0.97 10.51
N ASN A 32 -5.69 0.84 9.50
CA ASN A 32 -6.31 -0.43 9.13
C ASN A 32 -5.28 -1.46 8.68
N ILE A 33 -4.30 -1.04 7.86
CA ILE A 33 -3.18 -1.90 7.43
C ILE A 33 -2.39 -2.36 8.64
N SER A 34 -2.01 -1.43 9.53
CA SER A 34 -1.22 -1.70 10.73
C SER A 34 -1.91 -2.70 11.65
N ILE A 35 -3.19 -2.46 11.94
CA ILE A 35 -4.00 -3.36 12.79
C ILE A 35 -4.11 -4.74 12.14
N ARG A 36 -4.35 -4.80 10.84
CA ARG A 36 -4.49 -6.08 10.13
C ARG A 36 -3.21 -6.87 10.12
N MET A 37 -2.08 -6.24 9.83
CA MET A 37 -0.77 -6.90 9.86
C MET A 37 -0.48 -7.54 11.22
N ILE A 38 -0.71 -6.80 12.30
CA ILE A 38 -0.51 -7.29 13.67
C ILE A 38 -1.51 -8.41 13.99
N ALA A 39 -2.79 -8.21 13.68
CA ALA A 39 -3.84 -9.19 13.97
C ALA A 39 -3.61 -10.53 13.26
N ASP A 40 -3.16 -10.50 12.01
CA ASP A 40 -2.89 -11.72 11.25
C ASP A 40 -1.67 -12.49 11.80
N CYS A 41 -0.68 -11.79 12.39
CA CYS A 41 0.41 -12.42 13.12
C CYS A 41 -0.05 -13.02 14.45
N VAL A 42 -0.78 -12.25 15.28
CA VAL A 42 -1.28 -12.69 16.58
C VAL A 42 -2.21 -13.90 16.46
N GLN A 43 -3.03 -13.93 15.43
CA GLN A 43 -3.99 -14.99 15.16
C GLN A 43 -3.41 -16.15 14.36
N ASP A 44 -2.11 -16.14 14.08
CA ASP A 44 -1.40 -17.14 13.29
C ASP A 44 -2.03 -17.44 11.92
N LYS A 45 -2.55 -16.40 11.26
CA LYS A 45 -3.23 -16.50 9.96
C LYS A 45 -2.29 -16.44 8.76
N ALA A 46 -1.08 -15.95 8.96
CA ALA A 46 -0.12 -15.76 7.88
C ALA A 46 1.31 -15.97 8.36
N ASP A 47 2.10 -16.72 7.60
CA ASP A 47 3.54 -16.86 7.79
C ASP A 47 4.34 -15.80 7.07
N VAL A 48 3.76 -15.23 6.03
CA VAL A 48 4.39 -14.21 5.19
C VAL A 48 3.42 -13.05 4.98
N LEU A 49 3.85 -11.86 5.38
CA LEU A 49 3.13 -10.61 5.12
C LEU A 49 3.80 -9.89 3.94
N ILE A 50 3.01 -9.48 2.97
CA ILE A 50 3.47 -8.68 1.84
C ILE A 50 2.82 -7.31 1.95
N LEU A 51 3.64 -6.29 2.20
CA LEU A 51 3.23 -4.90 2.24
C LEU A 51 3.62 -4.21 0.93
N VAL A 52 2.65 -3.67 0.20
CA VAL A 52 2.87 -2.86 -1.00
C VAL A 52 2.67 -1.40 -0.64
N SER A 53 3.72 -0.74 -0.21
CA SER A 53 3.67 0.67 0.23
C SER A 53 5.07 1.29 0.26
N GLY A 54 5.13 2.62 0.19
CA GLY A 54 6.33 3.42 0.48
C GLY A 54 6.15 4.31 1.70
N ASP A 55 5.07 4.11 2.47
CA ASP A 55 4.74 4.98 3.60
C ASP A 55 5.54 4.59 4.84
N SER A 56 6.26 5.56 5.40
CA SER A 56 7.05 5.40 6.63
C SER A 56 6.20 5.22 7.88
N ASP A 57 4.93 5.58 7.85
CA ASP A 57 4.00 5.41 8.97
C ASP A 57 3.69 3.93 9.25
N LEU A 58 4.10 3.05 8.33
CA LEU A 58 4.00 1.60 8.49
C LEU A 58 5.25 0.95 9.12
N VAL A 59 6.26 1.73 9.50
CA VAL A 59 7.43 1.25 10.24
C VAL A 59 7.05 0.65 11.60
N PRO A 60 6.23 1.31 12.44
CA PRO A 60 5.90 0.78 13.76
C PRO A 60 5.27 -0.62 13.77
N PRO A 61 4.28 -0.96 12.93
CA PRO A 61 3.75 -2.33 12.88
C PRO A 61 4.78 -3.35 12.39
N ILE A 62 5.69 -2.97 11.49
CA ILE A 62 6.78 -3.84 11.05
C ILE A 62 7.73 -4.14 12.20
N GLU A 63 8.19 -3.13 12.92
CA GLU A 63 9.08 -3.29 14.09
C GLU A 63 8.42 -4.14 15.16
N PHE A 64 7.15 -3.91 15.47
CA PHE A 64 6.41 -4.70 16.43
C PHE A 64 6.39 -6.18 16.05
N ILE A 65 6.08 -6.50 14.80
CA ILE A 65 6.03 -7.89 14.33
C ILE A 65 7.42 -8.52 14.36
N GLN A 66 8.45 -7.82 13.88
CA GLN A 66 9.82 -8.35 13.87
C GLN A 66 10.37 -8.62 15.26
N ASN A 67 9.99 -7.83 16.25
CA ASN A 67 10.46 -7.97 17.62
C ASN A 67 9.71 -9.06 18.41
N ASN A 68 8.45 -9.30 18.09
CA ASN A 68 7.60 -10.20 18.87
C ASN A 68 7.25 -11.52 18.16
N TYR A 69 7.39 -11.57 16.84
CA TYR A 69 7.01 -12.71 15.98
C TYR A 69 8.14 -13.03 15.00
N SER A 70 9.27 -13.53 15.51
CA SER A 70 10.49 -13.76 14.71
C SER A 70 10.34 -14.85 13.65
N ASP A 71 9.36 -15.72 13.76
CA ASP A 71 8.98 -16.76 12.80
C ASP A 71 8.22 -16.18 11.59
N LYS A 72 7.58 -15.02 11.75
CA LYS A 72 6.84 -14.36 10.68
C LYS A 72 7.78 -13.61 9.73
N LYS A 73 7.48 -13.67 8.43
CA LYS A 73 8.28 -13.03 7.39
C LYS A 73 7.53 -11.82 6.86
N ILE A 74 8.20 -10.66 6.79
CA ILE A 74 7.66 -9.45 6.17
C ILE A 74 8.42 -9.17 4.89
N ARG A 75 7.72 -8.81 3.82
CA ARG A 75 8.27 -8.32 2.55
C ARG A 75 7.64 -6.99 2.20
N VAL A 76 8.46 -6.00 1.90
CA VAL A 76 8.00 -4.67 1.46
C VAL A 76 8.23 -4.55 -0.03
N TYR A 77 7.18 -4.26 -0.76
CA TYR A 77 7.20 -4.04 -2.19
C TYR A 77 6.97 -2.56 -2.44
N PHE A 78 7.99 -1.87 -2.93
CA PHE A 78 7.87 -0.46 -3.29
C PHE A 78 7.21 -0.31 -4.66
N PRO A 79 6.12 0.48 -4.75
CA PRO A 79 5.55 0.88 -6.03
C PRO A 79 6.58 1.58 -6.92
N PRO A 80 6.39 1.62 -8.25
CA PRO A 80 7.29 2.34 -9.14
C PRO A 80 7.48 3.79 -8.71
N SER A 81 8.71 4.27 -8.76
CA SER A 81 9.11 5.64 -8.39
C SER A 81 8.89 6.02 -6.92
N ILE A 82 8.51 5.08 -6.07
CA ILE A 82 8.33 5.28 -4.63
C ILE A 82 9.34 4.44 -3.87
N SER A 83 9.99 5.03 -2.88
CA SER A 83 10.85 4.33 -1.94
C SER A 83 10.89 5.06 -0.60
N SER A 84 11.20 4.33 0.46
CA SER A 84 11.33 4.90 1.80
C SER A 84 12.61 4.36 2.45
N SER A 85 13.53 5.28 2.79
CA SER A 85 14.75 4.94 3.52
C SER A 85 14.43 4.38 4.91
N ASN A 86 13.40 4.91 5.57
CA ASN A 86 12.96 4.43 6.87
C ASN A 86 12.48 2.98 6.81
N LEU A 87 11.61 2.64 5.86
CA LEU A 87 11.18 1.26 5.66
C LEU A 87 12.37 0.35 5.32
N THR A 88 13.25 0.78 4.41
CA THR A 88 14.43 0.00 4.03
C THR A 88 15.36 -0.26 5.21
N SER A 89 15.62 0.75 6.05
CA SER A 89 16.50 0.61 7.22
C SER A 89 15.92 -0.31 8.29
N ASN A 90 14.62 -0.32 8.47
CA ASN A 90 13.94 -1.20 9.43
C ASN A 90 13.78 -2.64 8.95
N MET A 91 14.05 -2.92 7.68
CA MET A 91 14.06 -4.27 7.11
C MET A 91 15.43 -4.95 7.18
N LYS A 92 16.41 -4.40 7.92
CA LYS A 92 17.81 -4.87 7.97
C LYS A 92 17.99 -6.34 8.34
N PHE A 93 17.19 -6.84 9.24
CA PHE A 93 17.39 -8.17 9.82
C PHE A 93 16.97 -9.31 8.90
N HIS A 94 16.47 -9.00 7.72
CA HIS A 94 15.85 -10.01 6.88
C HIS A 94 16.22 -9.85 5.41
N LYS A 95 17.26 -10.52 4.96
CA LYS A 95 17.70 -10.50 3.55
C LYS A 95 16.56 -10.82 2.57
N GLY A 96 16.49 -10.08 1.48
CA GLY A 96 15.56 -10.34 0.38
C GLY A 96 14.11 -9.87 0.60
N LYS A 97 13.91 -8.86 1.44
CA LYS A 97 12.57 -8.47 1.87
C LYS A 97 12.09 -7.12 1.36
N VAL A 98 12.97 -6.39 0.70
CA VAL A 98 12.61 -5.18 -0.03
C VAL A 98 12.66 -5.49 -1.51
N VAL A 99 11.56 -5.27 -2.21
CA VAL A 99 11.40 -5.47 -3.64
C VAL A 99 11.02 -4.16 -4.30
N TYR A 100 11.83 -3.67 -5.21
CA TYR A 100 11.51 -2.51 -6.01
C TYR A 100 10.76 -2.98 -7.26
N LEU A 101 9.47 -2.68 -7.32
CA LEU A 101 8.61 -3.16 -8.40
C LEU A 101 9.02 -2.57 -9.76
N GLN A 102 9.57 -1.35 -9.78
CA GLN A 102 10.14 -0.74 -10.99
C GLN A 102 11.21 -1.61 -11.69
N ASN A 103 11.94 -2.44 -10.93
CA ASN A 103 12.94 -3.35 -11.50
C ASN A 103 12.30 -4.61 -12.13
N ASN A 104 10.99 -4.75 -12.02
CA ASN A 104 10.19 -5.87 -12.53
C ASN A 104 9.15 -5.42 -13.55
N PHE A 105 9.40 -4.35 -14.26
CA PHE A 105 8.45 -3.71 -15.18
C PHE A 105 7.79 -4.70 -16.15
N LYS A 106 8.56 -5.59 -16.75
CA LYS A 106 8.03 -6.62 -17.66
C LYS A 106 7.00 -7.55 -17.01
N LYS A 107 7.16 -7.85 -15.71
CA LYS A 107 6.16 -8.64 -14.97
C LYS A 107 4.88 -7.85 -14.72
N PHE A 108 5.01 -6.55 -14.49
CA PHE A 108 3.85 -5.66 -14.38
C PHE A 108 3.05 -5.61 -15.67
N GLU A 109 3.73 -5.38 -16.78
CA GLU A 109 3.13 -5.35 -18.10
C GLU A 109 2.35 -6.64 -18.40
N LEU A 110 2.95 -7.79 -18.12
CA LEU A 110 2.31 -9.11 -18.27
C LEU A 110 1.18 -9.38 -17.27
N SER A 111 1.10 -8.60 -16.19
CA SER A 111 0.08 -8.74 -15.14
C SER A 111 -1.02 -7.68 -15.22
N THR A 112 -1.02 -6.87 -16.28
CA THR A 112 -2.06 -5.88 -16.53
C THR A 112 -3.41 -6.60 -16.71
N MET A 113 -4.43 -6.11 -16.02
CA MET A 113 -5.79 -6.64 -16.18
C MET A 113 -6.31 -6.30 -17.58
N PRO A 114 -7.09 -7.18 -18.22
CA PRO A 114 -7.75 -6.85 -19.48
C PRO A 114 -8.72 -5.67 -19.29
N ASP A 115 -8.95 -4.92 -20.37
CA ASP A 115 -9.83 -3.74 -20.38
C ASP A 115 -11.26 -4.05 -19.94
N VAL A 116 -11.69 -5.29 -20.13
CA VAL A 116 -12.99 -5.79 -19.71
C VAL A 116 -12.81 -7.02 -18.83
N VAL A 117 -13.36 -6.96 -17.64
CA VAL A 117 -13.38 -8.06 -16.67
C VAL A 117 -14.82 -8.36 -16.29
N SER A 118 -15.20 -9.62 -16.29
CA SER A 118 -16.55 -10.03 -15.90
C SER A 118 -16.52 -11.11 -14.81
N ASN A 119 -17.55 -11.09 -13.99
CA ASN A 119 -17.93 -12.22 -13.14
C ASN A 119 -19.36 -12.64 -13.49
N GLU A 120 -19.88 -13.65 -12.80
CA GLU A 120 -21.23 -14.21 -13.06
C GLU A 120 -22.35 -13.15 -13.10
N ASN A 121 -22.20 -12.02 -12.43
CA ASN A 121 -23.26 -11.04 -12.21
C ASN A 121 -22.95 -9.65 -12.81
N LYS A 122 -21.71 -9.36 -13.19
CA LYS A 122 -21.30 -8.01 -13.57
C LYS A 122 -20.14 -7.99 -14.56
N VAL A 123 -20.22 -7.02 -15.48
CA VAL A 123 -19.12 -6.66 -16.39
C VAL A 123 -18.55 -5.31 -15.96
N TYR A 124 -17.24 -5.23 -15.87
CA TYR A 124 -16.50 -4.02 -15.54
C TYR A 124 -15.59 -3.68 -16.70
N THR A 125 -15.66 -2.44 -17.14
CA THR A 125 -14.79 -1.91 -18.20
C THR A 125 -13.85 -0.87 -17.62
N ILE A 126 -12.60 -0.86 -18.06
CA ILE A 126 -11.63 0.15 -17.67
C ILE A 126 -12.15 1.56 -18.01
N PRO A 127 -12.09 2.53 -17.10
CA PRO A 127 -12.40 3.92 -17.41
C PRO A 127 -11.49 4.47 -18.52
N GLU A 128 -12.04 5.23 -19.46
CA GLU A 128 -11.28 5.79 -20.60
C GLU A 128 -9.99 6.51 -20.18
N LYS A 129 -10.03 7.27 -19.07
CA LYS A 129 -8.88 8.00 -18.53
C LYS A 129 -7.73 7.10 -18.04
N TRP A 130 -7.96 5.79 -17.95
CA TRP A 130 -6.96 4.82 -17.48
C TRP A 130 -6.45 3.93 -18.60
N LYS A 131 -7.03 4.05 -19.79
CA LYS A 131 -6.52 3.35 -20.97
C LYS A 131 -5.14 3.92 -21.33
N ILE A 132 -4.23 3.02 -21.64
CA ILE A 132 -2.93 3.41 -22.19
C ILE A 132 -3.18 3.88 -23.61
N VAL A 133 -2.90 5.15 -23.88
CA VAL A 133 -2.86 5.68 -25.25
C VAL A 133 -1.51 5.24 -25.82
N GLU A 134 -1.54 4.39 -26.84
CA GLU A 134 -0.35 3.97 -27.59
C GLU A 134 0.28 5.14 -28.36
#